data_8aa44c546d24e03dd6e7dad983f330af
#
_entry.id   8aa44c546d24e03dd6e7dad983f330af
#
_cell.length_a   1.000
_cell.length_b   1.000
_cell.length_c   1.000
_cell.angle_alpha   90.00
_cell.angle_beta   90.00
_cell.angle_gamma   90.00
#
_symmetry.space_group_name_H-M   'P 1'
#
loop_
_entity.id
_entity.type
_entity.pdbx_description
1 polymer ?
#
loop_
_entity_poly.entity_id
_entity_poly.type
_entity_poly.pdbx_seq_one_letter_code
_entity_poly.pdbx_strand_id
1 'polypeptide(L)'
;MMKNHLITTAAAGVLLLCSLSLKSQNKNAAPKPGKYGCTSSQYSGGYYQYTPKGSFTLKKDGSYTYSGFQKPSSGKYTVDEQGNLHFKGGYLDGGEAEKIDRPNKFFLVFPTIPDNRWTCGLTAE
;
A
#
# COMPACT_ATOMS: atom_id res chain seq x y z
N MET A 1 -47.00 32.15 -2.26
CA MET A 1 -46.74 31.81 -2.54
C MET A 1 -45.97 31.29 -3.08
N MET A 2 -45.64 30.65 -3.21
CA MET A 2 -45.11 30.09 -3.80
C MET A 2 -43.88 30.19 -3.84
N LYS A 3 -43.52 30.58 -3.79
CA LYS A 3 -42.43 30.91 -3.94
C LYS A 3 -41.42 30.23 -3.31
N ASN A 4 -41.47 29.74 -2.49
CA ASN A 4 -40.47 29.24 -1.80
C ASN A 4 -39.89 28.07 -2.26
N HIS A 5 -40.45 27.31 -2.84
CA HIS A 5 -39.86 26.12 -3.17
C HIS A 5 -38.68 26.23 -3.96
N LEU A 6 -38.55 27.15 -4.65
CA LEU A 6 -37.40 27.22 -5.48
C LEU A 6 -36.15 27.29 -4.76
N ILE A 7 -36.16 27.76 -3.62
CA ILE A 7 -34.93 27.93 -2.90
C ILE A 7 -34.25 26.69 -2.57
N THR A 8 -34.97 25.69 -2.22
CA THR A 8 -34.33 24.51 -1.76
C THR A 8 -33.53 23.82 -2.78
N THR A 9 -33.88 23.94 -3.99
CA THR A 9 -33.13 23.23 -4.97
C THR A 9 -31.74 23.70 -5.11
N ALA A 10 -31.50 24.91 -4.89
CA ALA A 10 -30.17 25.43 -5.05
C ALA A 10 -29.21 24.83 -4.06
N ALA A 11 -29.66 24.64 -2.90
CA ALA A 11 -28.78 24.15 -1.86
C ALA A 11 -28.25 22.78 -2.16
N ALA A 12 -29.06 21.96 -2.72
CA ALA A 12 -28.66 20.61 -2.96
C ALA A 12 -27.47 20.52 -3.87
N GLY A 13 -27.43 21.35 -4.86
CA GLY A 13 -26.34 21.26 -5.80
C GLY A 13 -25.01 21.54 -5.21
N VAL A 14 -24.96 22.40 -4.27
CA VAL A 14 -23.68 22.78 -3.69
C VAL A 14 -23.00 21.65 -2.98
N LEU A 15 -23.77 20.87 -2.29
CA LEU A 15 -23.19 19.79 -1.54
C LEU A 15 -22.48 18.78 -2.40
N LEU A 16 -22.99 18.54 -3.56
CA LEU A 16 -22.37 17.58 -4.43
C LEU A 16 -20.98 17.96 -4.82
N LEU A 17 -20.77 19.22 -5.02
CA LEU A 17 -19.45 19.65 -5.45
C LEU A 17 -18.41 19.38 -4.40
N CYS A 18 -18.77 19.52 -3.17
CA CYS A 18 -17.81 19.27 -2.12
C CYS A 18 -17.37 17.82 -2.11
N SER A 19 -18.26 16.93 -2.34
CA SER A 19 -17.88 15.54 -2.35
C SER A 19 -16.89 15.24 -3.41
N LEU A 20 -17.02 15.83 -4.54
CA LEU A 20 -16.09 15.56 -5.61
C LEU A 20 -14.70 16.01 -5.29
N SER A 21 -14.57 17.13 -4.66
CA SER A 21 -13.24 17.59 -4.39
C SER A 21 -12.52 16.71 -3.40
N LEU A 22 -13.23 16.06 -2.52
CA LEU A 22 -12.58 15.17 -1.60
C LEU A 22 -11.93 14.01 -2.30
N LYS A 23 -12.54 13.53 -3.33
CA LYS A 23 -11.96 12.41 -4.04
C LYS A 23 -10.66 12.75 -4.70
N SER A 24 -10.56 13.92 -5.21
CA SER A 24 -9.37 14.27 -5.96
C SER A 24 -8.16 14.42 -5.08
N GLN A 25 -8.35 14.44 -3.78
CA GLN A 25 -7.24 14.62 -2.89
C GLN A 25 -6.55 13.37 -2.48
N ASN A 26 -7.00 12.25 -2.94
CA ASN A 26 -6.41 11.02 -2.52
C ASN A 26 -5.09 10.80 -3.22
N LYS A 27 -4.08 11.48 -2.76
CA LYS A 27 -2.76 11.34 -3.33
C LYS A 27 -2.07 10.09 -2.89
N ASN A 28 -2.53 9.53 -1.80
CA ASN A 28 -1.97 8.28 -1.34
C ASN A 28 -2.74 7.13 -1.92
N ALA A 29 -2.95 7.20 -3.22
CA ALA A 29 -3.65 6.15 -3.92
C ALA A 29 -2.90 4.85 -3.78
N ALA A 30 -3.58 3.79 -4.08
CA ALA A 30 -3.00 2.46 -4.01
C ALA A 30 -1.72 2.40 -4.83
N PRO A 31 -0.75 1.64 -4.39
CA PRO A 31 0.46 1.46 -5.16
C PRO A 31 0.16 0.72 -6.45
N LYS A 32 1.05 0.84 -7.40
CA LYS A 32 0.87 0.17 -8.67
C LYS A 32 0.90 -1.33 -8.50
N PRO A 33 0.05 -2.05 -9.19
CA PRO A 33 0.18 -3.50 -9.22
C PRO A 33 1.51 -3.88 -9.85
N GLY A 34 2.07 -4.99 -9.43
CA GLY A 34 3.32 -5.44 -9.99
C GLY A 34 4.18 -6.09 -8.95
N LYS A 35 5.42 -6.35 -9.31
CA LYS A 35 6.36 -7.09 -8.48
C LYS A 35 7.24 -6.15 -7.70
N TYR A 36 7.27 -6.32 -6.40
CA TYR A 36 8.06 -5.52 -5.49
C TYR A 36 9.16 -6.39 -4.90
N GLY A 37 10.41 -6.07 -5.24
CA GLY A 37 11.54 -6.81 -4.70
C GLY A 37 11.95 -6.28 -3.36
N CYS A 38 12.31 -7.17 -2.44
CA CYS A 38 12.65 -6.82 -1.07
C CYS A 38 14.08 -7.17 -0.73
N THR A 39 14.72 -6.31 0.07
CA THR A 39 16.05 -6.56 0.59
C THR A 39 16.10 -6.18 2.05
N SER A 40 16.90 -6.89 2.81
CA SER A 40 17.25 -6.45 4.15
C SER A 40 18.65 -5.87 4.13
N SER A 41 18.93 -4.98 5.07
CA SER A 41 20.26 -4.40 5.18
C SER A 41 20.75 -4.61 6.59
N GLN A 42 22.04 -4.80 6.74
CA GLN A 42 22.67 -4.99 8.01
C GLN A 42 24.00 -4.28 8.02
N TYR A 43 24.26 -3.51 9.06
CA TYR A 43 25.52 -2.81 9.17
C TYR A 43 26.51 -3.68 9.90
N SER A 44 27.65 -3.91 9.30
CA SER A 44 28.64 -4.78 9.88
C SER A 44 30.00 -4.45 9.27
N GLY A 45 31.02 -4.37 10.12
CA GLY A 45 32.37 -4.14 9.62
C GLY A 45 32.58 -2.81 8.94
N GLY A 46 31.80 -1.80 9.30
CA GLY A 46 31.98 -0.47 8.75
C GLY A 46 31.18 -0.18 7.49
N TYR A 47 30.37 -1.11 7.02
CA TYR A 47 29.57 -0.89 5.83
C TYR A 47 28.29 -1.72 5.90
N TYR A 48 27.36 -1.40 5.01
CA TYR A 48 26.08 -2.12 4.95
C TYR A 48 26.18 -3.30 4.02
N GLN A 49 25.58 -4.40 4.45
CA GLN A 49 25.41 -5.58 3.62
C GLN A 49 23.96 -5.73 3.28
N TYR A 50 23.66 -6.02 2.03
CA TYR A 50 22.29 -6.14 1.56
C TYR A 50 22.01 -7.58 1.14
N THR A 51 20.90 -8.12 1.61
CA THR A 51 20.53 -9.49 1.32
C THR A 51 19.15 -9.51 0.66
N PRO A 52 19.03 -10.11 -0.52
CA PRO A 52 17.72 -10.23 -1.15
C PRO A 52 16.78 -11.08 -0.30
N LYS A 53 15.54 -10.66 -0.21
CA LYS A 53 14.53 -11.34 0.61
C LYS A 53 13.30 -11.72 -0.21
N GLY A 54 13.45 -11.93 -1.50
CA GLY A 54 12.35 -12.32 -2.32
C GLY A 54 11.54 -11.12 -2.79
N SER A 55 10.31 -11.38 -3.16
CA SER A 55 9.46 -10.34 -3.70
C SER A 55 8.00 -10.64 -3.41
N PHE A 56 7.18 -9.60 -3.39
CA PHE A 56 5.73 -9.80 -3.39
C PHE A 56 5.14 -9.12 -4.61
N THR A 57 4.14 -9.74 -5.18
CA THR A 57 3.45 -9.21 -6.34
C THR A 57 2.04 -8.80 -5.93
N LEU A 58 1.71 -7.54 -6.17
CA LEU A 58 0.38 -7.03 -5.88
C LEU A 58 -0.48 -7.13 -7.13
N LYS A 59 -1.67 -7.67 -6.97
CA LYS A 59 -2.61 -7.79 -8.08
C LYS A 59 -3.75 -6.82 -7.87
N LYS A 60 -4.36 -6.44 -8.96
CA LYS A 60 -5.43 -5.43 -8.89
C LYS A 60 -6.62 -5.90 -8.08
N ASP A 61 -6.82 -7.18 -7.96
CA ASP A 61 -7.97 -7.73 -7.26
C ASP A 61 -7.81 -7.75 -5.75
N GLY A 62 -6.70 -7.23 -5.23
CA GLY A 62 -6.50 -7.23 -3.79
C GLY A 62 -5.76 -8.44 -3.26
N SER A 63 -5.26 -9.29 -4.14
CA SER A 63 -4.48 -10.43 -3.69
C SER A 63 -3.00 -10.15 -3.91
N TYR A 64 -2.17 -10.88 -3.16
CA TYR A 64 -0.73 -10.82 -3.35
C TYR A 64 -0.15 -12.22 -3.37
N THR A 65 1.03 -12.33 -3.97
CA THR A 65 1.81 -13.56 -3.93
C THR A 65 3.23 -13.20 -3.48
N TYR A 66 3.74 -13.92 -2.52
CA TYR A 66 5.12 -13.76 -2.08
C TYR A 66 5.96 -14.90 -2.63
N SER A 67 7.10 -14.57 -3.21
CA SER A 67 8.06 -15.55 -3.73
C SER A 67 9.42 -15.26 -3.12
N GLY A 68 10.00 -16.25 -2.48
CA GLY A 68 11.29 -16.03 -1.85
C GLY A 68 12.03 -17.30 -1.63
N PHE A 69 11.81 -17.94 -0.49
CA PHE A 69 12.65 -19.04 -0.06
C PHE A 69 12.08 -20.41 -0.37
N GLN A 70 10.78 -20.49 -0.55
CA GLN A 70 10.12 -21.76 -0.72
C GLN A 70 9.06 -21.61 -1.78
N LYS A 71 8.02 -22.41 -1.68
CA LYS A 71 6.91 -22.30 -2.59
C LYS A 71 6.29 -20.93 -2.50
N PRO A 72 5.77 -20.39 -3.58
CA PRO A 72 5.05 -19.13 -3.52
C PRO A 72 3.88 -19.23 -2.55
N SER A 73 3.61 -18.12 -1.88
CA SER A 73 2.56 -18.05 -0.89
C SER A 73 1.64 -16.89 -1.25
N SER A 74 0.36 -17.07 -1.06
CA SER A 74 -0.62 -16.07 -1.48
C SER A 74 -1.51 -15.65 -0.33
N GLY A 75 -2.01 -14.43 -0.42
CA GLY A 75 -2.92 -13.88 0.55
C GLY A 75 -3.59 -12.66 -0.02
N LYS A 76 -4.04 -11.79 0.85
CA LYS A 76 -4.74 -10.57 0.46
C LYS A 76 -4.06 -9.36 1.05
N TYR A 77 -4.32 -8.20 0.46
CA TYR A 77 -3.82 -6.95 1.01
C TYR A 77 -4.89 -5.88 0.93
N THR A 78 -4.78 -4.92 1.83
CA THR A 78 -5.60 -3.71 1.78
C THR A 78 -4.67 -2.52 1.85
N VAL A 79 -5.16 -1.37 1.40
CA VAL A 79 -4.40 -0.13 1.41
C VAL A 79 -5.12 0.84 2.32
N ASP A 80 -4.42 1.42 3.29
CA ASP A 80 -5.05 2.35 4.19
C ASP A 80 -4.99 3.78 3.65
N GLU A 81 -5.45 4.74 4.44
CA GLU A 81 -5.55 6.11 3.98
C GLU A 81 -4.21 6.76 3.72
N GLN A 82 -3.17 6.28 4.37
CA GLN A 82 -1.84 6.80 4.19
C GLN A 82 -1.08 6.13 3.05
N GLY A 83 -1.69 5.13 2.43
CA GLY A 83 -1.03 4.40 1.37
C GLY A 83 -0.21 3.22 1.84
N ASN A 84 -0.36 2.83 3.09
CA ASN A 84 0.33 1.67 3.63
C ASN A 84 -0.44 0.40 3.31
N LEU A 85 0.29 -0.69 3.15
CA LEU A 85 -0.32 -1.98 2.85
C LEU A 85 -0.43 -2.82 4.10
N HIS A 86 -1.52 -3.54 4.21
CA HIS A 86 -1.74 -4.47 5.32
C HIS A 86 -2.04 -5.83 4.72
N PHE A 87 -1.29 -6.83 5.13
CA PHE A 87 -1.39 -8.16 4.54
C PHE A 87 -2.13 -9.11 5.44
N LYS A 88 -2.93 -9.99 4.82
CA LYS A 88 -3.66 -10.99 5.54
C LYS A 88 -3.58 -12.31 4.80
N GLY A 89 -3.19 -13.33 5.51
CA GLY A 89 -2.98 -14.65 4.92
C GLY A 89 -1.64 -14.74 4.24
N GLY A 90 -1.18 -15.95 4.04
CA GLY A 90 0.07 -16.20 3.37
C GLY A 90 1.28 -15.85 4.21
N TYR A 91 2.42 -15.78 3.55
CA TYR A 91 3.70 -15.57 4.23
C TYR A 91 3.76 -14.24 4.97
N LEU A 92 3.12 -13.21 4.44
CA LEU A 92 3.17 -11.89 5.03
C LEU A 92 2.00 -11.60 5.97
N ASP A 93 1.28 -12.62 6.41
CA ASP A 93 0.11 -12.44 7.26
C ASP A 93 0.44 -11.60 8.49
N GLY A 94 -0.36 -10.58 8.73
CA GLY A 94 -0.15 -9.67 9.84
C GLY A 94 0.88 -8.61 9.58
N GLY A 95 1.46 -8.60 8.40
CA GLY A 95 2.50 -7.63 8.07
C GLY A 95 1.96 -6.33 7.57
N GLU A 96 2.83 -5.34 7.58
CA GLU A 96 2.51 -4.01 7.11
C GLU A 96 3.66 -3.49 6.25
N ALA A 97 3.34 -2.92 5.09
CA ALA A 97 4.32 -2.25 4.27
C ALA A 97 4.07 -0.76 4.38
N GLU A 98 4.96 -0.08 5.07
CA GLU A 98 4.85 1.36 5.30
C GLU A 98 5.41 2.12 4.12
N LYS A 99 4.60 2.98 3.54
CA LYS A 99 5.03 3.79 2.42
C LYS A 99 6.11 4.76 2.88
N ILE A 100 7.18 4.86 2.10
CA ILE A 100 8.21 5.82 2.40
C ILE A 100 8.16 6.95 1.37
N ASP A 101 9.12 7.85 1.43
CA ASP A 101 9.04 9.09 0.66
C ASP A 101 9.10 8.94 -0.85
N ARG A 102 9.30 7.73 -1.36
CA ARG A 102 9.33 7.49 -2.79
C ARG A 102 8.12 6.70 -3.22
N PRO A 103 7.59 6.97 -4.41
CA PRO A 103 6.44 6.20 -4.88
C PRO A 103 6.79 4.73 -5.06
N ASN A 104 5.85 3.89 -4.74
CA ASN A 104 5.98 2.44 -4.91
C ASN A 104 7.19 1.87 -4.21
N LYS A 105 7.45 2.38 -3.01
CA LYS A 105 8.53 1.88 -2.19
C LYS A 105 8.08 1.84 -0.74
N PHE A 106 8.46 0.78 -0.03
CA PHE A 106 7.94 0.50 1.31
C PHE A 106 9.01 -0.04 2.22
N PHE A 107 8.80 0.16 3.53
CA PHE A 107 9.44 -0.64 4.56
C PHE A 107 8.45 -1.73 4.95
N LEU A 108 8.87 -2.97 4.90
CA LEU A 108 8.02 -4.10 5.22
C LEU A 108 8.41 -4.69 6.57
N VAL A 109 7.43 -4.84 7.44
CA VAL A 109 7.61 -5.42 8.76
C VAL A 109 6.51 -6.45 8.96
N PHE A 110 6.83 -7.62 9.51
CA PHE A 110 5.80 -8.60 9.81
C PHE A 110 6.20 -9.42 11.03
N PRO A 111 5.23 -10.12 11.64
CA PRO A 111 5.43 -10.66 13.00
C PRO A 111 6.61 -11.57 13.18
N THR A 112 7.00 -12.32 12.16
CA THR A 112 8.11 -13.25 12.30
C THR A 112 9.46 -12.54 12.31
N ILE A 113 9.52 -11.28 11.94
CA ILE A 113 10.76 -10.52 11.99
C ILE A 113 10.48 -9.12 12.52
N PRO A 114 10.00 -9.01 13.76
CA PRO A 114 9.54 -7.70 14.26
C PRO A 114 10.65 -6.66 14.40
N ASP A 115 11.89 -7.10 14.54
CA ASP A 115 12.99 -6.15 14.70
C ASP A 115 13.71 -5.85 13.42
N ASN A 116 13.25 -6.37 12.32
CA ASN A 116 13.87 -6.13 11.02
C ASN A 116 12.90 -5.47 10.09
N ARG A 117 13.43 -4.65 9.23
CA ARG A 117 12.63 -4.07 8.16
C ARG A 117 13.26 -4.45 6.85
N TRP A 118 12.44 -4.85 5.93
CA TRP A 118 12.90 -5.04 4.57
C TRP A 118 12.49 -3.82 3.76
N THR A 119 13.35 -3.41 2.85
CA THR A 119 13.00 -2.35 1.93
C THR A 119 12.53 -2.98 0.64
N CYS A 120 11.33 -2.62 0.21
CA CYS A 120 10.72 -3.22 -0.98
C CYS A 120 10.36 -2.14 -1.98
N GLY A 121 10.64 -2.38 -3.25
CA GLY A 121 10.31 -1.41 -4.28
C GLY A 121 9.87 -2.09 -5.56
N LEU A 122 9.08 -1.36 -6.33
CA LEU A 122 8.55 -1.87 -7.57
C LEU A 122 9.67 -2.16 -8.56
N THR A 123 9.72 -3.38 -9.06
CA THR A 123 10.73 -3.79 -10.03
C THR A 123 10.13 -4.07 -11.40
N ALA A 124 8.86 -4.46 -11.44
CA ALA A 124 8.21 -4.75 -12.71
C ALA A 124 6.71 -4.58 -12.52
N GLU A 125 6.06 -4.03 -13.53
CA GLU A 125 4.62 -3.82 -13.49
C GLU A 125 3.84 -4.93 -14.14
#